data_ebbb04e4f42ffd9f9f2d3c440fa90442
#
_entry.id   ebbb04e4f42ffd9f9f2d3c440fa90442
#
_cell.length_a   1.000
_cell.length_b   1.000
_cell.length_c   1.000
_cell.angle_alpha   90.00
_cell.angle_beta   90.00
_cell.angle_gamma   90.00
#
_symmetry.space_group_name_H-M   'P 1'
#
loop_
_entity.id
_entity.type
_entity.pdbx_description
1 polymer ?
#
loop_
_entity_poly.entity_id
_entity_poly.type
_entity_poly.pdbx_seq_one_letter_code
_entity_poly.pdbx_strand_id
1 'polypeptide(L)'
;MSIPLQLLAMAIFDAVLLHILNTVAPKTWQPIKWSLCEAFNQNKGSKVISILEESYADADVIFIQEAAATFVESAKPCLGRRYMILRPYVLDGFRNQNSIILAKRGFFEEGSTIDVTDHIIRLAGGGKWIAPGDLCAMTMQGADGKRYLLASFHGDTNGKASLPVLRSLNEAVTTYYPDHVLICGMDANTHKRHSDTTQGFETFNTSFKDMEMLSCWGDAPSLGAHWTTRNARTYLQPQLQKAVGIADVAKKGETNLKDWILFRSNQLESSEEQRDNTGLREFREDMVFPTLNFPSDHAIVSCLCTRVDRIKEG
;
A
#
# COMPACT_ATOMS: atom_id res chain seq x y z
N MET A 1 -9.13 -21.52 -26.51
CA MET A 1 -9.98 -22.26 -25.57
C MET A 1 -11.01 -21.29 -25.01
N SER A 2 -12.29 -21.63 -24.94
CA SER A 2 -13.34 -20.73 -24.41
C SER A 2 -13.16 -20.52 -22.90
N ILE A 3 -13.58 -19.38 -22.36
CA ILE A 3 -13.49 -19.07 -20.92
C ILE A 3 -14.14 -20.17 -20.04
N PRO A 4 -15.36 -20.67 -20.34
CA PRO A 4 -15.94 -21.75 -19.58
C PRO A 4 -15.09 -23.03 -19.55
N LEU A 5 -14.44 -23.36 -20.68
CA LEU A 5 -13.57 -24.53 -20.75
C LEU A 5 -12.28 -24.36 -19.96
N GLN A 6 -11.75 -23.14 -19.86
CA GLN A 6 -10.60 -22.84 -19.01
C GLN A 6 -10.94 -22.98 -17.53
N LEU A 7 -12.09 -22.46 -17.10
CA LEU A 7 -12.56 -22.60 -15.71
C LEU A 7 -12.76 -24.07 -15.33
N LEU A 8 -13.35 -24.86 -16.21
CA LEU A 8 -13.53 -26.30 -15.99
C LEU A 8 -12.18 -27.02 -15.88
N ALA A 9 -11.23 -26.71 -16.77
CA ALA A 9 -9.89 -27.29 -16.74
C ALA A 9 -9.14 -26.93 -15.45
N MET A 10 -9.26 -25.69 -14.96
CA MET A 10 -8.68 -25.26 -13.68
C MET A 10 -9.31 -26.01 -12.51
N ALA A 11 -10.64 -26.12 -12.46
CA ALA A 11 -11.33 -26.85 -11.40
C ALA A 11 -10.93 -28.33 -11.34
N ILE A 12 -10.77 -28.98 -12.49
CA ILE A 12 -10.31 -30.38 -12.59
C ILE A 12 -8.86 -30.45 -12.08
N PHE A 13 -7.99 -29.55 -12.49
CA PHE A 13 -6.59 -29.52 -12.06
C PHE A 13 -6.48 -29.36 -10.55
N ASP A 14 -7.21 -28.41 -9.97
CA ASP A 14 -7.23 -28.18 -8.53
C ASP A 14 -7.76 -29.40 -7.76
N ALA A 15 -8.81 -30.04 -8.26
CA ALA A 15 -9.34 -31.27 -7.65
C ALA A 15 -8.33 -32.42 -7.67
N VAL A 16 -7.62 -32.61 -8.79
CA VAL A 16 -6.55 -33.62 -8.92
C VAL A 16 -5.40 -33.33 -7.96
N LEU A 17 -4.95 -32.07 -7.90
CA LEU A 17 -3.87 -31.64 -7.02
C LEU A 17 -4.22 -31.85 -5.55
N LEU A 18 -5.42 -31.44 -5.13
CA LEU A 18 -5.89 -31.65 -3.75
C LEU A 18 -6.02 -33.14 -3.42
N HIS A 19 -6.48 -33.95 -4.37
CA HIS A 19 -6.55 -35.38 -4.18
C HIS A 19 -5.16 -36.00 -3.98
N ILE A 20 -4.18 -35.64 -4.79
CA ILE A 20 -2.78 -36.08 -4.65
C ILE A 20 -2.22 -35.69 -3.28
N LEU A 21 -2.36 -34.43 -2.89
CA LEU A 21 -1.87 -33.91 -1.61
C LEU A 21 -2.51 -34.62 -0.40
N ASN A 22 -3.82 -34.82 -0.45
CA ASN A 22 -4.56 -35.54 0.59
C ASN A 22 -4.25 -37.04 0.65
N THR A 23 -3.85 -37.65 -0.46
CA THR A 23 -3.51 -39.07 -0.53
C THR A 23 -2.07 -39.37 -0.17
N VAL A 24 -1.14 -38.54 -0.70
CA VAL A 24 0.30 -38.79 -0.58
C VAL A 24 0.87 -38.24 0.73
N ALA A 25 0.42 -37.07 1.18
CA ALA A 25 0.99 -36.39 2.34
C ALA A 25 -0.05 -35.72 3.25
N PRO A 26 -1.15 -36.41 3.65
CA PRO A 26 -2.22 -35.79 4.40
C PRO A 26 -1.77 -35.20 5.75
N LYS A 27 -0.85 -35.90 6.43
CA LYS A 27 -0.33 -35.45 7.74
C LYS A 27 0.56 -34.21 7.66
N THR A 28 1.16 -33.93 6.50
CA THR A 28 2.02 -32.78 6.28
C THR A 28 1.25 -31.62 5.64
N TRP A 29 0.43 -31.94 4.65
CA TRP A 29 -0.31 -30.94 3.89
C TRP A 29 -1.39 -30.21 4.71
N GLN A 30 -2.19 -30.95 5.47
CA GLN A 30 -3.30 -30.35 6.25
C GLN A 30 -2.82 -29.34 7.28
N PRO A 31 -1.80 -29.60 8.11
CA PRO A 31 -1.26 -28.60 9.03
C PRO A 31 -0.71 -27.35 8.32
N ILE A 32 0.01 -27.53 7.20
CA ILE A 32 0.53 -26.40 6.42
C ILE A 32 -0.64 -25.55 5.86
N LYS A 33 -1.65 -26.20 5.25
CA LYS A 33 -2.84 -25.50 4.75
C LYS A 33 -3.52 -24.70 5.85
N TRP A 34 -3.74 -25.29 7.03
CA TRP A 34 -4.36 -24.60 8.16
C TRP A 34 -3.53 -23.40 8.62
N SER A 35 -2.23 -23.57 8.79
CA SER A 35 -1.33 -22.49 9.19
C SER A 35 -1.32 -21.33 8.17
N LEU A 36 -1.35 -21.64 6.88
CA LEU A 36 -1.44 -20.61 5.82
C LEU A 36 -2.79 -19.88 5.84
N CYS A 37 -3.89 -20.64 5.95
CA CYS A 37 -5.23 -20.04 6.04
C CYS A 37 -5.38 -19.16 7.29
N GLU A 38 -4.86 -19.60 8.42
CA GLU A 38 -4.88 -18.84 9.67
C GLU A 38 -4.05 -17.54 9.54
N ALA A 39 -2.82 -17.66 9.05
CA ALA A 39 -1.91 -16.51 8.96
C ALA A 39 -2.38 -15.45 7.95
N PHE A 40 -2.87 -15.88 6.77
CA PHE A 40 -3.12 -14.96 5.67
C PHE A 40 -4.57 -14.49 5.55
N ASN A 41 -5.53 -15.22 6.13
CA ASN A 41 -6.94 -14.87 6.04
C ASN A 41 -7.54 -14.53 7.41
N GLN A 42 -7.42 -15.42 8.40
CA GLN A 42 -8.15 -15.28 9.67
C GLN A 42 -7.49 -14.26 10.60
N ASN A 43 -6.16 -14.25 10.68
CA ASN A 43 -5.40 -13.43 11.62
C ASN A 43 -4.64 -12.26 10.95
N LYS A 44 -4.81 -12.04 9.62
CA LYS A 44 -4.12 -10.96 8.90
C LYS A 44 -4.30 -9.61 9.61
N GLY A 45 -5.54 -9.23 9.89
CA GLY A 45 -5.86 -7.94 10.53
C GLY A 45 -5.26 -7.80 11.94
N SER A 46 -5.42 -8.81 12.79
CA SER A 46 -4.87 -8.81 14.15
C SER A 46 -3.35 -8.72 14.16
N LYS A 47 -2.70 -9.44 13.23
CA LYS A 47 -1.24 -9.42 13.10
C LYS A 47 -0.73 -8.07 12.63
N VAL A 48 -1.40 -7.45 11.65
CA VAL A 48 -1.07 -6.09 11.21
C VAL A 48 -1.21 -5.11 12.36
N ILE A 49 -2.29 -5.19 13.15
CA ILE A 49 -2.50 -4.34 14.33
C ILE A 49 -1.35 -4.51 15.33
N SER A 50 -0.94 -5.75 15.67
CA SER A 50 0.20 -6.00 16.57
C SER A 50 1.50 -5.39 16.03
N ILE A 51 1.81 -5.57 14.73
CA ILE A 51 3.00 -4.97 14.11
C ILE A 51 2.99 -3.45 14.26
N LEU A 52 1.85 -2.80 13.97
CA LEU A 52 1.72 -1.36 14.08
C LEU A 52 1.85 -0.87 15.53
N GLU A 53 1.26 -1.60 16.49
CA GLU A 53 1.32 -1.26 17.92
C GLU A 53 2.73 -1.43 18.49
N GLU A 54 3.41 -2.51 18.16
CA GLU A 54 4.70 -2.88 18.73
C GLU A 54 5.87 -2.18 18.05
N SER A 55 5.85 -2.11 16.72
CA SER A 55 7.00 -1.64 15.93
C SER A 55 6.85 -0.21 15.41
N TYR A 56 5.62 0.30 15.23
CA TYR A 56 5.38 1.60 14.60
C TYR A 56 4.62 2.60 15.47
N ALA A 57 4.66 2.39 16.78
CA ALA A 57 3.98 3.22 17.77
C ALA A 57 4.47 4.69 17.83
N ASP A 58 5.64 4.97 17.31
CA ASP A 58 6.28 6.30 17.23
C ASP A 58 5.87 7.09 15.98
N ALA A 59 5.35 6.43 14.94
CA ALA A 59 4.94 7.10 13.71
C ALA A 59 3.85 8.14 13.97
N ASP A 60 3.96 9.32 13.34
CA ASP A 60 2.94 10.37 13.50
C ASP A 60 1.74 10.16 12.56
N VAL A 61 1.98 9.56 11.39
CA VAL A 61 0.95 9.16 10.42
C VAL A 61 1.26 7.78 9.85
N ILE A 62 0.22 6.94 9.73
CA ILE A 62 0.32 5.64 9.06
C ILE A 62 -0.79 5.57 8.00
N PHE A 63 -0.41 5.27 6.77
CA PHE A 63 -1.32 5.05 5.65
C PHE A 63 -1.47 3.54 5.43
N ILE A 64 -2.70 3.07 5.40
CA ILE A 64 -3.03 1.65 5.24
C ILE A 64 -3.89 1.51 3.99
N GLN A 65 -3.52 0.58 3.12
CA GLN A 65 -4.27 0.18 1.95
C GLN A 65 -4.78 -1.26 2.12
N GLU A 66 -5.79 -1.63 1.35
CA GLU A 66 -6.42 -2.95 1.38
C GLU A 66 -6.97 -3.36 2.77
N ALA A 67 -7.41 -2.40 3.57
CA ALA A 67 -8.02 -2.70 4.85
C ALA A 67 -9.43 -3.30 4.66
N ALA A 68 -9.74 -4.36 5.42
CA ALA A 68 -11.10 -4.85 5.51
C ALA A 68 -12.03 -3.79 6.12
N ALA A 69 -13.30 -3.77 5.75
CA ALA A 69 -14.27 -2.83 6.32
C ALA A 69 -14.37 -2.96 7.86
N THR A 70 -14.11 -4.15 8.40
CA THR A 70 -14.07 -4.43 9.84
C THR A 70 -12.78 -3.99 10.53
N PHE A 71 -11.74 -3.60 9.78
CA PHE A 71 -10.43 -3.25 10.34
C PHE A 71 -10.53 -2.12 11.36
N VAL A 72 -11.32 -1.08 11.07
CA VAL A 72 -11.49 0.09 11.97
C VAL A 72 -11.95 -0.35 13.36
N GLU A 73 -12.97 -1.19 13.43
CA GLU A 73 -13.51 -1.66 14.72
C GLU A 73 -12.51 -2.59 15.43
N SER A 74 -11.80 -3.43 14.69
CA SER A 74 -10.77 -4.33 15.23
C SER A 74 -9.54 -3.58 15.75
N ALA A 75 -9.19 -2.46 15.11
CA ALA A 75 -8.02 -1.65 15.49
C ALA A 75 -8.26 -0.71 16.69
N LYS A 76 -9.50 -0.30 16.93
CA LYS A 76 -9.85 0.64 18.01
C LYS A 76 -9.34 0.24 19.40
N PRO A 77 -9.47 -1.02 19.86
CA PRO A 77 -9.02 -1.39 21.20
C PRO A 77 -7.53 -1.22 21.44
N CYS A 78 -6.71 -1.51 20.41
CA CYS A 78 -5.24 -1.47 20.49
C CYS A 78 -4.71 -0.09 20.09
N LEU A 79 -5.08 0.40 18.91
CA LEU A 79 -4.50 1.60 18.32
C LEU A 79 -5.25 2.89 18.66
N GLY A 80 -6.53 2.81 19.06
CA GLY A 80 -7.42 3.97 19.26
C GLY A 80 -7.01 4.91 20.39
N ARG A 81 -6.21 4.44 21.37
CA ARG A 81 -5.64 5.31 22.42
C ARG A 81 -4.56 6.23 21.88
N ARG A 82 -3.81 5.79 20.87
CA ARG A 82 -2.66 6.50 20.30
C ARG A 82 -3.01 7.23 19.02
N TYR A 83 -3.90 6.68 18.23
CA TYR A 83 -4.25 7.19 16.90
C TYR A 83 -5.74 7.49 16.78
N MET A 84 -6.05 8.53 16.05
CA MET A 84 -7.35 8.71 15.41
C MET A 84 -7.37 7.81 14.17
N ILE A 85 -8.38 6.95 14.03
CA ILE A 85 -8.52 6.03 12.90
C ILE A 85 -9.47 6.70 11.91
N LEU A 86 -8.92 7.25 10.84
CA LEU A 86 -9.65 8.01 9.84
C LEU A 86 -9.97 7.11 8.65
N ARG A 87 -11.18 7.20 8.17
CA ARG A 87 -11.69 6.42 7.04
C ARG A 87 -12.57 7.28 6.16
N PRO A 88 -12.70 6.98 4.86
CA PRO A 88 -13.67 7.66 4.03
C PRO A 88 -15.10 7.38 4.53
N TYR A 89 -16.02 8.28 4.21
CA TYR A 89 -17.42 8.15 4.62
C TYR A 89 -18.05 6.82 4.15
N VAL A 90 -17.71 6.38 2.94
CA VAL A 90 -18.15 5.11 2.37
C VAL A 90 -16.99 4.11 2.36
N LEU A 91 -17.16 2.99 3.07
CA LEU A 91 -16.24 1.84 3.01
C LEU A 91 -16.79 0.79 2.03
N ASP A 92 -15.88 0.14 1.30
CA ASP A 92 -16.21 -1.02 0.49
C ASP A 92 -16.20 -2.27 1.38
N GLY A 93 -17.39 -2.78 1.70
CA GLY A 93 -17.57 -4.02 2.47
C GLY A 93 -17.48 -5.29 1.62
N PHE A 94 -17.47 -5.16 0.29
CA PHE A 94 -17.45 -6.31 -0.62
C PHE A 94 -16.02 -6.71 -0.99
N ARG A 95 -15.24 -5.77 -1.54
CA ARG A 95 -13.83 -6.03 -1.92
C ARG A 95 -12.90 -6.05 -0.71
N ASN A 96 -13.27 -5.36 0.39
CA ASN A 96 -12.42 -5.16 1.55
C ASN A 96 -11.05 -4.51 1.20
N GLN A 97 -11.06 -3.56 0.28
CA GLN A 97 -9.88 -2.85 -0.21
C GLN A 97 -9.97 -1.36 0.16
N ASN A 98 -10.01 -1.08 1.46
CA ASN A 98 -10.18 0.30 1.92
C ASN A 98 -8.85 0.94 2.28
N SER A 99 -8.71 2.20 1.90
CA SER A 99 -7.65 3.10 2.35
C SER A 99 -8.04 3.74 3.67
N ILE A 100 -7.13 3.71 4.65
CA ILE A 100 -7.34 4.22 6.01
C ILE A 100 -6.12 5.02 6.42
N ILE A 101 -6.30 6.02 7.28
CA ILE A 101 -5.22 6.83 7.86
C ILE A 101 -5.28 6.71 9.38
N LEU A 102 -4.14 6.40 10.00
CA LEU A 102 -3.96 6.53 11.44
C LEU A 102 -3.19 7.81 11.69
N ALA A 103 -3.82 8.77 12.36
CA ALA A 103 -3.23 10.07 12.71
C ALA A 103 -2.98 10.12 14.22
N LYS A 104 -1.73 10.36 14.64
CA LYS A 104 -1.32 10.31 16.04
C LYS A 104 -1.98 11.38 16.87
N ARG A 105 -2.62 10.96 17.96
CA ARG A 105 -3.18 11.87 18.97
C ARG A 105 -2.07 12.68 19.62
N GLY A 106 -2.33 13.94 19.86
CA GLY A 106 -1.32 14.85 20.42
C GLY A 106 -0.39 15.49 19.39
N PHE A 107 -0.19 14.87 18.20
CA PHE A 107 0.39 15.54 17.05
C PHE A 107 -0.68 16.22 16.18
N PHE A 108 -1.84 15.56 16.00
CA PHE A 108 -2.98 16.14 15.31
C PHE A 108 -4.10 16.49 16.29
N GLU A 109 -4.77 17.62 16.07
CA GLU A 109 -5.87 18.10 16.89
C GLU A 109 -7.14 17.28 16.65
N GLU A 110 -7.68 16.73 17.72
CA GLU A 110 -8.98 16.04 17.67
C GLU A 110 -10.09 17.05 17.32
N GLY A 111 -10.98 16.67 16.43
CA GLY A 111 -12.09 17.54 15.99
C GLY A 111 -11.75 18.51 14.84
N SER A 112 -10.48 18.62 14.43
CA SER A 112 -10.08 19.43 13.27
C SER A 112 -10.23 18.68 11.94
N THR A 113 -10.55 17.40 11.97
CA THR A 113 -10.63 16.52 10.79
C THR A 113 -11.81 16.86 9.89
N ILE A 114 -11.54 17.05 8.61
CA ILE A 114 -12.57 17.20 7.56
C ILE A 114 -12.30 16.18 6.47
N ASP A 115 -13.29 15.37 6.13
CA ASP A 115 -13.24 14.45 4.99
C ASP A 115 -13.38 15.23 3.68
N VAL A 116 -12.34 15.17 2.86
CA VAL A 116 -12.29 15.81 1.53
C VAL A 116 -12.17 14.79 0.40
N THR A 117 -12.39 13.51 0.70
CA THR A 117 -12.27 12.38 -0.25
C THR A 117 -13.10 12.63 -1.51
N ASP A 118 -14.38 12.97 -1.37
CA ASP A 118 -15.26 13.24 -2.51
C ASP A 118 -14.82 14.45 -3.34
N HIS A 119 -14.19 15.44 -2.70
CA HIS A 119 -13.63 16.58 -3.42
C HIS A 119 -12.47 16.14 -4.32
N ILE A 120 -11.53 15.36 -3.79
CA ILE A 120 -10.39 14.84 -4.58
C ILE A 120 -10.89 13.93 -5.71
N ILE A 121 -11.86 13.07 -5.46
CA ILE A 121 -12.45 12.19 -6.49
C ILE A 121 -13.08 13.03 -7.63
N ARG A 122 -13.78 14.12 -7.31
CA ARG A 122 -14.33 15.03 -8.34
C ARG A 122 -13.23 15.68 -9.18
N LEU A 123 -12.15 16.15 -8.56
CA LEU A 123 -11.00 16.72 -9.27
C LEU A 123 -10.33 15.68 -10.19
N ALA A 124 -10.33 14.41 -9.80
CA ALA A 124 -9.79 13.30 -10.61
C ALA A 124 -10.71 12.89 -11.80
N GLY A 125 -11.76 13.65 -12.07
CA GLY A 125 -12.70 13.35 -13.16
C GLY A 125 -13.81 12.37 -12.76
N GLY A 126 -14.06 12.23 -11.45
CA GLY A 126 -15.09 11.36 -10.90
C GLY A 126 -14.64 9.90 -10.74
N GLY A 127 -15.55 9.05 -10.30
CA GLY A 127 -15.28 7.65 -9.93
C GLY A 127 -14.97 6.67 -11.07
N LYS A 128 -14.57 7.15 -12.26
CA LYS A 128 -14.26 6.26 -13.40
C LYS A 128 -13.11 5.29 -13.10
N TRP A 129 -12.13 5.73 -12.31
CA TRP A 129 -10.91 4.98 -12.02
C TRP A 129 -10.71 4.71 -10.53
N ILE A 130 -11.58 5.28 -9.68
CA ILE A 130 -11.48 5.23 -8.22
C ILE A 130 -12.77 4.59 -7.70
N ALA A 131 -12.67 3.39 -7.19
CA ALA A 131 -13.82 2.73 -6.59
C ALA A 131 -14.01 3.17 -5.12
N PRO A 132 -15.20 2.97 -4.53
CA PRO A 132 -15.42 3.22 -3.12
C PRO A 132 -14.37 2.52 -2.26
N GLY A 133 -13.78 3.24 -1.32
CA GLY A 133 -12.72 2.74 -0.44
C GLY A 133 -11.29 2.93 -0.96
N ASP A 134 -11.05 3.09 -2.27
CA ASP A 134 -9.69 3.21 -2.81
C ASP A 134 -8.94 4.46 -2.30
N LEU A 135 -9.65 5.54 -2.01
CA LEU A 135 -9.09 6.79 -1.52
C LEU A 135 -9.67 7.18 -0.15
N CYS A 136 -8.79 7.62 0.75
CA CYS A 136 -9.12 8.34 1.98
C CYS A 136 -8.31 9.64 2.01
N ALA A 137 -8.95 10.80 1.95
CA ALA A 137 -8.29 12.09 1.99
C ALA A 137 -8.93 12.99 3.06
N MET A 138 -8.09 13.47 4.00
CA MET A 138 -8.51 14.22 5.18
C MET A 138 -7.70 15.49 5.32
N THR A 139 -8.35 16.62 5.64
CA THR A 139 -7.63 17.77 6.16
C THR A 139 -7.65 17.76 7.68
N MET A 140 -6.55 18.18 8.29
CA MET A 140 -6.36 18.21 9.74
C MET A 140 -5.46 19.36 10.16
N GLN A 141 -5.58 19.78 11.41
CA GLN A 141 -4.63 20.70 12.05
C GLN A 141 -3.64 19.93 12.89
N GLY A 142 -2.35 20.25 12.75
CA GLY A 142 -1.30 19.76 13.64
C GLY A 142 -1.12 20.63 14.87
N ALA A 143 -0.63 20.07 15.95
CA ALA A 143 -0.24 20.81 17.17
C ALA A 143 0.90 21.80 16.93
N ASP A 144 1.61 21.67 15.81
CA ASP A 144 2.60 22.64 15.32
C ASP A 144 1.95 23.88 14.67
N GLY A 145 0.63 24.00 14.72
CA GLY A 145 -0.16 25.11 14.17
C GLY A 145 -0.32 25.08 12.65
N LYS A 146 0.07 23.98 11.99
CA LYS A 146 -0.06 23.84 10.53
C LYS A 146 -1.28 22.99 10.16
N ARG A 147 -1.74 23.20 8.95
CA ARG A 147 -2.79 22.38 8.35
C ARG A 147 -2.14 21.34 7.46
N TYR A 148 -2.73 20.15 7.46
CA TYR A 148 -2.26 19.01 6.67
C TYR A 148 -3.39 18.51 5.77
N LEU A 149 -3.06 18.11 4.55
CA LEU A 149 -3.88 17.25 3.72
C LEU A 149 -3.19 15.89 3.68
N LEU A 150 -3.79 14.91 4.35
CA LEU A 150 -3.32 13.54 4.41
C LEU A 150 -4.14 12.69 3.46
N ALA A 151 -3.49 11.89 2.60
CA ALA A 151 -4.17 11.01 1.68
C ALA A 151 -3.59 9.60 1.71
N SER A 152 -4.46 8.59 1.79
CA SER A 152 -4.14 7.17 1.59
C SER A 152 -4.84 6.70 0.33
N PHE A 153 -4.12 6.08 -0.60
CA PHE A 153 -4.67 5.65 -1.87
C PHE A 153 -4.17 4.26 -2.26
N HIS A 154 -5.06 3.45 -2.82
CA HIS A 154 -4.76 2.17 -3.45
C HIS A 154 -5.10 2.25 -4.95
N GLY A 155 -4.09 2.13 -5.80
CA GLY A 155 -4.25 2.17 -7.25
C GLY A 155 -4.89 0.90 -7.82
N ASP A 156 -5.47 1.02 -9.00
CA ASP A 156 -5.87 -0.16 -9.77
C ASP A 156 -4.65 -1.05 -10.09
N THR A 157 -4.86 -2.33 -10.31
CA THR A 157 -3.80 -3.33 -10.54
C THR A 157 -2.75 -2.91 -11.60
N ASN A 158 -3.13 -2.05 -12.54
CA ASN A 158 -2.24 -1.53 -13.59
C ASN A 158 -1.62 -0.17 -13.25
N GLY A 159 -1.98 0.43 -12.11
CA GLY A 159 -1.51 1.71 -11.63
C GLY A 159 -2.02 2.94 -12.40
N LYS A 160 -3.04 2.78 -13.25
CA LYS A 160 -3.52 3.86 -14.13
C LYS A 160 -4.24 4.98 -13.38
N ALA A 161 -4.87 4.69 -12.26
CA ALA A 161 -5.53 5.69 -11.43
C ALA A 161 -4.55 6.54 -10.61
N SER A 162 -3.31 6.09 -10.41
CA SER A 162 -2.37 6.70 -9.46
C SER A 162 -1.95 8.11 -9.84
N LEU A 163 -1.60 8.35 -11.11
CA LEU A 163 -1.28 9.71 -11.58
C LEU A 163 -2.47 10.67 -11.59
N PRO A 164 -3.67 10.30 -12.07
CA PRO A 164 -4.86 11.12 -11.96
C PRO A 164 -5.15 11.56 -10.51
N VAL A 165 -5.09 10.63 -9.54
CA VAL A 165 -5.30 10.95 -8.12
C VAL A 165 -4.23 11.89 -7.60
N LEU A 166 -2.96 11.63 -7.92
CA LEU A 166 -1.86 12.47 -7.46
C LEU A 166 -1.93 13.90 -8.03
N ARG A 167 -2.31 14.05 -9.30
CA ARG A 167 -2.57 15.36 -9.91
C ARG A 167 -3.68 16.10 -9.19
N SER A 168 -4.75 15.40 -8.83
CA SER A 168 -5.88 16.00 -8.11
C SER A 168 -5.53 16.41 -6.69
N LEU A 169 -4.69 15.63 -5.99
CA LEU A 169 -4.15 16.01 -4.69
C LEU A 169 -3.25 17.25 -4.80
N ASN A 170 -2.39 17.30 -5.82
CA ASN A 170 -1.55 18.48 -6.07
C ASN A 170 -2.38 19.72 -6.45
N GLU A 171 -3.40 19.59 -7.31
CA GLU A 171 -4.34 20.65 -7.61
C GLU A 171 -5.09 21.12 -6.36
N ALA A 172 -5.52 20.20 -5.52
CA ALA A 172 -6.21 20.52 -4.29
C ALA A 172 -5.37 21.42 -3.37
N VAL A 173 -4.08 21.09 -3.15
CA VAL A 173 -3.21 21.89 -2.29
C VAL A 173 -2.67 23.16 -2.94
N THR A 174 -2.70 23.26 -4.26
CA THR A 174 -2.31 24.49 -4.95
C THR A 174 -3.44 25.50 -5.08
N THR A 175 -4.68 25.01 -5.18
CA THR A 175 -5.84 25.85 -5.52
C THR A 175 -6.81 26.03 -4.36
N TYR A 176 -7.15 24.93 -3.67
CA TYR A 176 -8.24 24.93 -2.68
C TYR A 176 -7.74 24.91 -1.23
N TYR A 177 -6.57 24.33 -1.00
CA TYR A 177 -5.95 24.18 0.34
C TYR A 177 -4.51 24.68 0.36
N PRO A 178 -4.21 25.94 -0.09
CA PRO A 178 -2.83 26.39 -0.32
C PRO A 178 -1.95 26.44 0.95
N ASP A 179 -2.59 26.53 2.12
CA ASP A 179 -1.89 26.54 3.41
C ASP A 179 -1.66 25.13 3.99
N HIS A 180 -2.06 24.08 3.27
CA HIS A 180 -1.94 22.71 3.77
C HIS A 180 -0.66 22.04 3.29
N VAL A 181 -0.03 21.31 4.20
CA VAL A 181 1.08 20.41 3.91
C VAL A 181 0.51 19.11 3.37
N LEU A 182 0.89 18.73 2.16
CA LEU A 182 0.45 17.48 1.55
C LEU A 182 1.38 16.34 1.94
N ILE A 183 0.79 15.24 2.45
CA ILE A 183 1.47 13.94 2.62
C ILE A 183 0.52 12.86 2.08
N CYS A 184 0.99 12.09 1.12
CA CYS A 184 0.24 11.00 0.52
C CYS A 184 1.00 9.68 0.63
N GLY A 185 0.43 8.69 1.30
CA GLY A 185 0.88 7.30 1.26
C GLY A 185 0.06 6.51 0.27
N MET A 186 0.70 5.86 -0.70
CA MET A 186 -0.05 5.11 -1.71
C MET A 186 0.62 3.82 -2.14
N ASP A 187 -0.18 2.79 -2.35
CA ASP A 187 0.13 1.73 -3.29
C ASP A 187 -0.26 2.22 -4.69
N ALA A 188 0.71 2.72 -5.42
CA ALA A 188 0.50 3.23 -6.78
C ALA A 188 0.39 2.12 -7.82
N ASN A 189 0.56 0.88 -7.43
CA ASN A 189 0.60 -0.28 -8.32
C ASN A 189 1.50 -0.09 -9.55
N THR A 190 2.64 0.58 -9.36
CA THR A 190 3.61 0.81 -10.43
C THR A 190 4.34 -0.48 -10.81
N HIS A 191 4.62 -0.61 -12.08
CA HIS A 191 5.28 -1.77 -12.68
C HIS A 191 6.71 -1.46 -13.07
N LYS A 192 7.51 -2.50 -13.27
CA LYS A 192 8.88 -2.37 -13.77
C LYS A 192 8.97 -1.62 -15.09
N ARG A 193 7.98 -1.80 -15.98
CA ARG A 193 7.95 -1.18 -17.30
C ARG A 193 6.64 -0.43 -17.52
N HIS A 194 6.74 0.73 -18.13
CA HIS A 194 5.58 1.46 -18.62
C HIS A 194 5.06 0.82 -19.92
N SER A 195 3.73 0.83 -20.11
CA SER A 195 3.07 0.44 -21.34
C SER A 195 1.72 1.18 -21.47
N ASP A 196 1.03 0.99 -22.58
CA ASP A 196 -0.32 1.55 -22.76
C ASP A 196 -1.31 1.07 -21.69
N THR A 197 -1.07 -0.12 -21.10
CA THR A 197 -1.94 -0.74 -20.12
C THR A 197 -1.41 -0.66 -18.69
N THR A 198 -0.14 -0.34 -18.47
CA THR A 198 0.48 -0.33 -17.14
C THR A 198 1.28 0.94 -16.86
N GLN A 199 1.21 1.46 -15.65
CA GLN A 199 2.03 2.57 -15.18
C GLN A 199 3.41 2.07 -14.75
N GLY A 200 4.48 2.50 -15.43
CA GLY A 200 5.86 2.22 -15.01
C GLY A 200 6.33 3.15 -13.88
N PHE A 201 7.15 2.62 -12.96
CA PHE A 201 7.63 3.40 -11.81
C PHE A 201 8.52 4.59 -12.22
N GLU A 202 9.36 4.46 -13.26
CA GLU A 202 10.19 5.56 -13.75
C GLU A 202 9.34 6.69 -14.33
N THR A 203 8.33 6.35 -15.15
CA THR A 203 7.40 7.34 -15.71
C THR A 203 6.57 8.00 -14.60
N PHE A 204 6.17 7.23 -13.58
CA PHE A 204 5.47 7.76 -12.41
C PHE A 204 6.35 8.77 -11.66
N ASN A 205 7.62 8.41 -11.39
CA ASN A 205 8.60 9.27 -10.73
C ASN A 205 8.83 10.58 -11.50
N THR A 206 9.03 10.51 -12.81
CA THR A 206 9.18 11.72 -13.64
C THR A 206 7.93 12.60 -13.55
N SER A 207 6.74 12.00 -13.67
CA SER A 207 5.48 12.74 -13.69
C SER A 207 5.20 13.47 -12.39
N PHE A 208 5.51 12.92 -11.21
CA PHE A 208 5.28 13.66 -9.98
C PHE A 208 6.35 14.73 -9.70
N LYS A 209 7.57 14.55 -10.20
CA LYS A 209 8.59 15.59 -10.16
C LYS A 209 8.21 16.81 -10.99
N ASP A 210 7.60 16.59 -12.16
CA ASP A 210 7.06 17.69 -12.98
C ASP A 210 5.96 18.49 -12.26
N MET A 211 5.37 17.91 -11.20
CA MET A 211 4.41 18.57 -10.29
C MET A 211 5.05 19.17 -9.03
N GLU A 212 6.38 19.32 -9.00
CA GLU A 212 7.13 19.78 -7.83
C GLU A 212 6.93 18.91 -6.59
N MET A 213 6.77 17.60 -6.78
CA MET A 213 6.65 16.63 -5.70
C MET A 213 7.91 15.79 -5.57
N LEU A 214 8.14 15.29 -4.37
CA LEU A 214 9.19 14.34 -4.02
C LEU A 214 8.57 13.08 -3.40
N SER A 215 9.35 12.03 -3.36
CA SER A 215 9.00 10.80 -2.65
C SER A 215 10.02 10.46 -1.57
N CYS A 216 9.63 9.56 -0.66
CA CYS A 216 10.55 9.00 0.34
C CYS A 216 11.77 8.29 -0.28
N TRP A 217 11.72 7.91 -1.56
CA TRP A 217 12.82 7.24 -2.26
C TRP A 217 13.89 8.18 -2.83
N GLY A 218 13.79 9.48 -2.54
CA GLY A 218 14.72 10.48 -3.05
C GLY A 218 14.61 10.70 -4.56
N ASP A 219 15.72 11.19 -5.15
CA ASP A 219 15.73 11.64 -6.53
C ASP A 219 15.81 10.53 -7.58
N ALA A 220 16.36 9.38 -7.24
CA ALA A 220 16.63 8.30 -8.18
C ALA A 220 16.17 6.93 -7.65
N PRO A 221 14.84 6.70 -7.48
CA PRO A 221 14.35 5.41 -7.07
C PRO A 221 14.73 4.32 -8.07
N SER A 222 15.15 3.17 -7.57
CA SER A 222 15.56 2.04 -8.40
C SER A 222 14.94 0.74 -7.91
N LEU A 223 14.63 -0.17 -8.82
CA LEU A 223 14.16 -1.51 -8.46
C LEU A 223 15.20 -2.34 -7.70
N GLY A 224 16.49 -2.04 -7.86
CA GLY A 224 17.54 -2.75 -7.14
C GLY A 224 17.52 -2.47 -5.63
N ALA A 225 17.19 -1.22 -5.25
CA ALA A 225 17.27 -0.77 -3.86
C ALA A 225 15.90 -0.57 -3.19
N HIS A 226 14.82 -0.27 -3.95
CA HIS A 226 13.58 0.25 -3.39
C HIS A 226 12.34 -0.60 -3.70
N TRP A 227 12.48 -1.84 -4.22
CA TRP A 227 11.32 -2.69 -4.44
C TRP A 227 10.56 -2.97 -3.14
N THR A 228 9.23 -2.95 -3.23
CA THR A 228 8.33 -3.09 -2.07
C THR A 228 7.48 -4.34 -2.14
N THR A 229 7.47 -5.05 -3.28
CA THR A 229 6.81 -6.35 -3.42
C THR A 229 7.77 -7.36 -4.00
N ARG A 230 7.73 -8.60 -3.47
CA ARG A 230 8.46 -9.74 -4.03
C ARG A 230 7.63 -11.00 -3.98
N ASN A 231 7.08 -11.35 -5.13
CA ASN A 231 6.24 -12.52 -5.27
C ASN A 231 7.07 -13.73 -5.67
N ALA A 232 6.99 -14.82 -4.88
CA ALA A 232 7.45 -16.12 -5.35
C ALA A 232 6.55 -16.56 -6.51
N ARG A 233 7.11 -16.80 -7.69
CA ARG A 233 6.37 -17.46 -8.75
C ARG A 233 6.16 -18.92 -8.37
N THR A 234 4.92 -19.25 -7.99
CA THR A 234 4.59 -20.59 -7.54
C THR A 234 4.56 -21.59 -8.71
N TYR A 235 5.02 -22.82 -8.42
CA TYR A 235 4.99 -23.95 -9.34
C TYR A 235 3.58 -24.42 -9.74
N LEU A 236 2.53 -23.89 -9.12
CA LEU A 236 1.16 -24.36 -9.23
C LEU A 236 0.28 -23.54 -10.17
N GLN A 237 0.84 -22.53 -10.83
CA GLN A 237 0.10 -21.73 -11.81
C GLN A 237 0.35 -22.19 -13.26
N PRO A 238 -0.48 -21.76 -14.24
CA PRO A 238 -0.30 -22.07 -15.68
C PRO A 238 1.07 -21.69 -16.25
N GLN A 239 1.92 -21.10 -15.45
CA GLN A 239 3.30 -20.75 -15.75
C GLN A 239 4.31 -21.82 -15.37
N LEU A 240 3.85 -23.01 -15.00
CA LEU A 240 4.69 -24.18 -14.70
C LEU A 240 5.75 -24.43 -15.79
N GLN A 241 5.39 -24.25 -17.05
CA GLN A 241 6.32 -24.39 -18.18
C GLN A 241 7.43 -23.36 -18.19
N LYS A 242 7.18 -22.16 -17.67
CA LYS A 242 8.22 -21.12 -17.51
C LYS A 242 9.09 -21.39 -16.27
N ALA A 243 8.50 -21.99 -15.25
CA ALA A 243 9.21 -22.31 -14.02
C ALA A 243 10.15 -23.51 -14.18
N VAL A 244 9.73 -24.54 -14.89
CA VAL A 244 10.53 -25.77 -15.13
C VAL A 244 11.77 -25.52 -15.98
N GLY A 245 11.77 -24.51 -16.86
CA GLY A 245 12.94 -24.12 -17.68
C GLY A 245 13.95 -23.21 -16.95
N ILE A 246 13.75 -22.92 -15.65
CA ILE A 246 14.56 -21.96 -14.91
C ILE A 246 15.35 -22.68 -13.81
N ALA A 247 16.64 -22.78 -13.96
CA ALA A 247 17.55 -23.49 -13.05
C ALA A 247 17.55 -22.99 -11.59
N ASP A 248 17.01 -21.79 -11.29
CA ASP A 248 16.99 -21.22 -9.94
C ASP A 248 15.74 -20.34 -9.75
N VAL A 249 14.59 -21.00 -9.55
CA VAL A 249 13.28 -20.35 -9.42
C VAL A 249 13.17 -19.51 -8.15
N ALA A 250 13.84 -19.91 -7.07
CA ALA A 250 13.83 -19.17 -5.80
C ALA A 250 14.47 -17.79 -5.92
N LYS A 251 15.41 -17.61 -6.85
CA LYS A 251 16.09 -16.33 -7.11
C LYS A 251 15.36 -15.43 -8.12
N LYS A 252 14.28 -15.89 -8.75
CA LYS A 252 13.54 -15.16 -9.78
C LYS A 252 12.14 -14.71 -9.32
N GLY A 253 12.01 -14.25 -8.09
CA GLY A 253 10.84 -13.53 -7.63
C GLY A 253 10.61 -12.27 -8.51
N GLU A 254 9.36 -11.95 -8.79
CA GLU A 254 9.01 -10.68 -9.42
C GLU A 254 9.03 -9.59 -8.36
N THR A 255 9.89 -8.61 -8.54
CA THR A 255 10.01 -7.44 -7.67
C THR A 255 9.45 -6.20 -8.37
N ASN A 256 8.66 -5.41 -7.65
CA ASN A 256 8.16 -4.13 -8.12
C ASN A 256 8.27 -3.07 -7.01
N LEU A 257 8.46 -1.82 -7.41
CA LEU A 257 8.36 -0.65 -6.55
C LEU A 257 6.94 -0.10 -6.68
N LYS A 258 6.07 -0.41 -5.72
CA LYS A 258 4.65 -0.06 -5.77
C LYS A 258 4.25 0.98 -4.76
N ASP A 259 4.93 1.02 -3.61
CA ASP A 259 4.54 1.79 -2.45
C ASP A 259 5.36 3.07 -2.32
N TRP A 260 4.69 4.17 -2.09
CA TRP A 260 5.26 5.51 -2.11
C TRP A 260 4.71 6.37 -0.97
N ILE A 261 5.57 7.18 -0.36
CA ILE A 261 5.19 8.33 0.46
C ILE A 261 5.59 9.57 -0.35
N LEU A 262 4.63 10.41 -0.68
CA LEU A 262 4.75 11.53 -1.59
C LEU A 262 4.37 12.83 -0.88
N PHE A 263 5.10 13.91 -1.18
CA PHE A 263 4.88 15.23 -0.59
C PHE A 263 5.41 16.32 -1.54
N ARG A 264 5.08 17.57 -1.26
CA ARG A 264 5.59 18.68 -2.07
C ARG A 264 7.02 19.05 -1.68
N SER A 265 7.89 19.24 -2.70
CA SER A 265 9.31 19.57 -2.54
C SER A 265 9.57 20.89 -1.82
N ASN A 266 8.62 21.84 -1.92
CA ASN A 266 8.71 23.14 -1.26
C ASN A 266 8.16 23.15 0.18
N GLN A 267 7.69 22.01 0.68
CA GLN A 267 7.09 21.86 2.01
C GLN A 267 7.88 20.91 2.90
N LEU A 268 8.31 19.79 2.35
CA LEU A 268 8.96 18.70 3.10
C LEU A 268 10.16 18.15 2.33
N GLU A 269 11.09 17.61 3.07
CA GLU A 269 12.15 16.71 2.62
C GLU A 269 12.09 15.42 3.44
N SER A 270 12.59 14.32 2.91
CA SER A 270 12.62 13.01 3.58
C SER A 270 14.04 12.57 3.87
N SER A 271 14.18 11.83 4.96
CA SER A 271 15.38 11.11 5.34
C SER A 271 15.00 9.81 6.04
N GLU A 272 16.00 8.96 6.30
CA GLU A 272 15.83 7.70 7.03
C GLU A 272 14.75 6.80 6.41
N GLU A 273 14.72 6.73 5.08
CA GLU A 273 13.81 5.84 4.38
C GLU A 273 14.12 4.37 4.72
N GLN A 274 13.11 3.62 5.06
CA GLN A 274 13.21 2.23 5.45
C GLN A 274 12.12 1.40 4.78
N ARG A 275 12.47 0.13 4.50
CA ARG A 275 11.55 -0.93 4.13
C ARG A 275 11.53 -1.99 5.22
N ASP A 276 10.39 -2.58 5.45
CA ASP A 276 10.24 -3.69 6.39
C ASP A 276 9.34 -4.78 5.79
N ASN A 277 9.85 -5.99 5.69
CA ASN A 277 9.10 -7.18 5.27
C ASN A 277 9.04 -8.25 6.37
N THR A 278 9.40 -7.87 7.60
CA THR A 278 9.41 -8.75 8.77
C THR A 278 8.41 -8.35 9.85
N GLY A 279 8.01 -7.07 9.87
CA GLY A 279 7.25 -6.45 10.96
C GLY A 279 8.10 -6.03 12.16
N LEU A 280 9.42 -6.06 12.03
CA LEU A 280 10.39 -5.74 13.08
C LEU A 280 11.32 -4.58 12.69
N ARG A 281 10.92 -3.76 11.71
CA ARG A 281 11.73 -2.70 11.09
C ARG A 281 13.02 -3.24 10.44
N GLU A 282 12.96 -4.47 9.96
CA GLU A 282 14.03 -5.12 9.21
C GLU A 282 13.56 -5.41 7.79
N PHE A 283 14.47 -5.26 6.83
CA PHE A 283 14.22 -5.68 5.45
C PHE A 283 15.21 -6.78 5.05
N ARG A 284 14.67 -7.92 4.59
CA ARG A 284 15.45 -9.07 4.15
C ARG A 284 15.33 -9.23 2.64
N GLU A 285 16.42 -8.94 1.94
CA GLU A 285 16.48 -8.92 0.47
C GLU A 285 16.13 -10.26 -0.20
N ASP A 286 16.46 -11.37 0.46
CA ASP A 286 16.21 -12.71 -0.08
C ASP A 286 14.85 -13.30 0.33
N MET A 287 14.09 -12.59 1.15
CA MET A 287 12.81 -13.08 1.64
C MET A 287 11.67 -12.70 0.67
N VAL A 288 10.89 -13.70 0.29
CA VAL A 288 9.59 -13.49 -0.38
C VAL A 288 8.52 -13.31 0.69
N PHE A 289 7.49 -12.54 0.40
CA PHE A 289 6.36 -12.33 1.30
C PHE A 289 5.05 -12.35 0.51
N PRO A 290 3.91 -12.64 1.17
CA PRO A 290 3.73 -12.73 2.63
C PRO A 290 4.41 -13.95 3.27
N THR A 291 4.67 -13.87 4.59
CA THR A 291 5.14 -14.97 5.44
C THR A 291 4.17 -15.22 6.59
N LEU A 292 4.36 -16.30 7.34
CA LEU A 292 3.54 -16.58 8.53
C LEU A 292 3.63 -15.47 9.59
N ASN A 293 4.73 -14.74 9.64
CA ASN A 293 4.97 -13.66 10.59
C ASN A 293 4.70 -12.26 10.03
N PHE A 294 4.73 -12.10 8.72
CA PHE A 294 4.44 -10.85 8.03
C PHE A 294 3.37 -11.11 6.96
N PRO A 295 2.08 -10.85 7.25
CA PRO A 295 0.96 -11.31 6.43
C PRO A 295 0.66 -10.41 5.22
N SER A 296 1.43 -9.34 5.00
CA SER A 296 1.31 -8.48 3.84
C SER A 296 2.22 -8.95 2.70
N ASP A 297 1.76 -8.85 1.48
CA ASP A 297 2.54 -9.04 0.24
C ASP A 297 3.22 -7.75 -0.24
N HIS A 298 3.02 -6.65 0.50
CA HIS A 298 3.73 -5.38 0.39
C HIS A 298 4.59 -5.13 1.61
N ALA A 299 5.80 -4.61 1.43
CA ALA A 299 6.64 -4.14 2.52
C ALA A 299 6.03 -2.87 3.16
N ILE A 300 6.25 -2.69 4.45
CA ILE A 300 5.99 -1.40 5.09
C ILE A 300 7.10 -0.45 4.65
N VAL A 301 6.70 0.75 4.25
CA VAL A 301 7.60 1.85 3.87
C VAL A 301 7.49 2.95 4.92
N SER A 302 8.60 3.42 5.43
CA SER A 302 8.65 4.52 6.39
C SER A 302 9.78 5.50 6.07
N CYS A 303 9.59 6.76 6.45
CA CYS A 303 10.62 7.81 6.37
C CYS A 303 10.37 8.85 7.45
N LEU A 304 11.41 9.62 7.77
CA LEU A 304 11.29 10.84 8.53
C LEU A 304 11.07 12.02 7.55
N CYS A 305 9.98 12.78 7.75
CA CYS A 305 9.72 13.98 6.98
C CYS A 305 10.04 15.20 7.83
N THR A 306 10.94 16.04 7.32
CA THR A 306 11.28 17.33 7.93
C THR A 306 10.83 18.48 7.04
N ARG A 307 10.61 19.63 7.63
CA ARG A 307 10.18 20.82 6.88
C ARG A 307 11.34 21.47 6.17
N VAL A 308 11.07 21.94 4.98
CA VAL A 308 11.95 22.85 4.27
C VAL A 308 11.76 24.25 4.89
N ASP A 309 12.73 24.69 5.70
CA ASP A 309 12.78 26.07 6.20
C ASP A 309 13.04 26.99 5.00
N ARG A 310 12.04 27.71 4.55
CA ARG A 310 12.28 28.81 3.61
C ARG A 310 13.06 29.86 4.36
N ILE A 311 14.35 29.93 4.12
CA ILE A 311 15.11 31.13 4.40
C ILE A 311 14.38 32.26 3.65
N LYS A 312 13.71 33.15 4.37
CA LYS A 312 13.18 34.37 3.77
C LYS A 312 14.40 35.12 3.27
N GLU A 313 14.72 34.99 1.99
CA GLU A 313 15.58 35.96 1.33
C GLU A 313 14.85 37.30 1.45
N GLY A 314 15.42 38.14 2.32
CA GLY A 314 14.95 39.48 2.61
C GLY A 314 15.30 40.49 1.53
#